data_8a8401c47cb6b635348692672079f0ad
#
_entry.id   8a8401c47cb6b635348692672079f0ad
#
_cell.length_a   1.000
_cell.length_b   1.000
_cell.length_c   1.000
_cell.angle_alpha   90.00
_cell.angle_beta   90.00
_cell.angle_gamma   90.00
#
_symmetry.space_group_name_H-M   'P 1'
#
loop_
_entity.id
_entity.type
_entity.pdbx_description
1 polymer ?
#
loop_
_entity_poly.entity_id
_entity_poly.type
_entity_poly.pdbx_seq_one_letter_code
_entity_poly.pdbx_strand_id
1 'polypeptide(L)' 'MKTLICDVCQKAIQQPVSNRNYFHLAHRDICEPCHDALELALKPVVRTKQPFNYEWYSRLVTDSIEKAIQKGKF' A
#
# COMPACT_ATOMS: atom_id res chain seq x y z
N MET A 1 -18.51 -3.48 -15.96
CA MET A 1 -17.09 -3.39 -15.63
C MET A 1 -16.89 -2.38 -14.51
N LYS A 2 -16.14 -2.74 -13.52
CA LYS A 2 -15.85 -1.84 -12.42
C LYS A 2 -14.49 -1.18 -12.64
N THR A 3 -14.43 0.10 -12.39
CA THR A 3 -13.16 0.82 -12.37
C THR A 3 -12.87 1.24 -10.95
N LEU A 4 -11.68 0.91 -10.46
CA LEU A 4 -11.24 1.27 -9.12
C LEU A 4 -10.19 2.38 -9.23
N ILE A 5 -10.22 3.31 -8.29
CA ILE A 5 -9.24 4.40 -8.25
C ILE A 5 -8.26 4.14 -7.10
N CYS A 6 -6.97 4.19 -7.39
CA CYS A 6 -5.95 4.09 -6.37
C CYS A 6 -6.04 5.28 -5.41
N ASP A 7 -6.06 5.02 -4.11
CA ASP A 7 -6.17 6.07 -3.12
C ASP A 7 -4.90 6.91 -2.98
N VAL A 8 -3.79 6.43 -3.47
CA VAL A 8 -2.50 7.13 -3.36
C VAL A 8 -2.22 7.96 -4.60
N CYS A 9 -2.07 7.33 -5.77
CA CYS A 9 -1.71 8.02 -7.01
C CYS A 9 -2.93 8.43 -7.84
N GLN A 10 -4.12 7.99 -7.45
CA GLN A 10 -5.39 8.27 -8.10
C GLN A 10 -5.46 7.77 -9.54
N LYS A 11 -4.68 6.74 -9.86
CA LYS A 11 -4.70 6.10 -11.15
C LYS A 11 -5.90 5.16 -11.24
N ALA A 12 -6.58 5.17 -12.38
CA ALA A 12 -7.70 4.28 -12.60
C ALA A 12 -7.21 2.84 -12.83
N ILE A 13 -7.83 1.90 -12.15
CA ILE A 13 -7.53 0.47 -12.29
C ILE A 13 -8.70 -0.16 -13.01
N GLN A 14 -8.48 -0.57 -14.25
CA GLN A 14 -9.53 -1.23 -15.03
C GLN A 14 -9.57 -2.72 -14.70
N GLN A 15 -10.79 -3.25 -14.59
CA GLN A 15 -11.01 -4.65 -14.27
C GLN A 15 -10.23 -5.09 -13.03
N PRO A 16 -10.49 -4.47 -11.85
CA PRO A 16 -9.70 -4.78 -10.67
C PRO A 16 -9.85 -6.23 -10.25
N VAL A 17 -8.72 -6.89 -10.02
CA VAL A 17 -8.65 -8.26 -9.52
C VAL A 17 -7.86 -8.22 -8.21
N SER A 18 -8.49 -8.67 -7.13
CA SER A 18 -7.90 -8.63 -5.79
C SER A 18 -6.55 -9.35 -5.78
N ASN A 19 -5.54 -8.70 -5.20
CA ASN A 19 -4.17 -9.20 -5.07
C ASN A 19 -3.46 -9.40 -6.41
N ARG A 20 -3.93 -8.76 -7.47
CA ARG A 20 -3.26 -8.76 -8.76
C ARG A 20 -2.90 -7.37 -9.21
N ASN A 21 -3.91 -6.60 -9.65
CA ASN A 21 -3.68 -5.24 -10.11
C ASN A 21 -4.07 -4.18 -9.09
N TYR A 22 -4.63 -4.60 -7.95
CA TYR A 22 -4.83 -3.72 -6.81
C TYR A 22 -4.75 -4.51 -5.51
N PHE A 23 -4.49 -3.80 -4.41
CA PHE A 23 -4.40 -4.39 -3.09
C PHE A 23 -5.20 -3.55 -2.12
N HIS A 24 -6.00 -4.22 -1.27
CA HIS A 24 -6.79 -3.56 -0.25
C HIS A 24 -6.05 -3.65 1.09
N LEU A 25 -5.49 -2.53 1.53
CA LEU A 25 -4.71 -2.45 2.76
C LEU A 25 -5.16 -1.23 3.57
N ALA A 26 -5.28 -1.40 4.89
CA ALA A 26 -5.60 -0.31 5.81
C ALA A 26 -6.87 0.46 5.36
N HIS A 27 -7.87 -0.27 4.89
CA HIS A 27 -9.13 0.29 4.37
C HIS A 27 -8.95 1.17 3.13
N ARG A 28 -7.83 1.02 2.43
CA ARG A 28 -7.53 1.75 1.20
C ARG A 28 -7.21 0.79 0.09
N ASP A 29 -7.55 1.19 -1.13
CA ASP A 29 -7.23 0.42 -2.32
C ASP A 29 -6.05 1.08 -3.02
N ILE A 30 -5.00 0.32 -3.26
CA ILE A 30 -3.79 0.81 -3.92
C ILE A 30 -3.49 -0.03 -5.15
N CYS A 31 -2.96 0.60 -6.19
CA CYS A 31 -2.60 -0.09 -7.42
C CYS A 31 -1.29 -0.87 -7.25
N GLU A 32 -1.02 -1.76 -8.19
CA GLU A 32 0.18 -2.59 -8.13
C GLU A 32 1.48 -1.79 -8.02
N PRO A 33 1.72 -0.74 -8.84
CA PRO A 33 2.94 0.06 -8.68
C PRO A 33 3.06 0.71 -7.31
N CYS A 34 1.96 1.19 -6.74
CA CYS A 34 1.99 1.77 -5.40
C CYS A 34 2.28 0.72 -4.34
N HIS A 35 1.72 -0.47 -4.49
CA HIS A 35 2.00 -1.58 -3.58
C HIS A 35 3.48 -1.97 -3.63
N ASP A 36 4.05 -2.04 -4.82
CA ASP A 36 5.48 -2.34 -4.97
C ASP A 36 6.34 -1.27 -4.32
N ALA A 37 6.00 0.00 -4.50
CA ALA A 37 6.71 1.10 -3.86
C ALA A 37 6.60 1.02 -2.34
N LEU A 38 5.43 0.66 -1.82
CA LEU A 38 5.23 0.46 -0.38
C LEU A 38 6.14 -0.64 0.14
N GLU A 39 6.17 -1.79 -0.52
CA GLU A 39 7.02 -2.90 -0.11
C GLU A 39 8.50 -2.51 -0.11
N LEU A 40 8.96 -1.82 -1.14
CA LEU A 40 10.34 -1.37 -1.22
C LEU A 40 10.67 -0.38 -0.09
N ALA A 41 9.74 0.48 0.28
CA ALA A 41 9.95 1.43 1.36
C ALA A 41 10.00 0.75 2.72
N LEU A 42 9.19 -0.30 2.92
CA LEU A 42 9.11 -0.99 4.22
C LEU A 42 10.17 -2.07 4.41
N LYS A 43 10.70 -2.60 3.32
CA LYS A 43 11.63 -3.73 3.36
C LYS A 43 12.84 -3.50 4.28
N PRO A 44 13.58 -2.37 4.18
CA PRO A 44 14.70 -2.14 5.10
C PRO A 44 14.27 -2.00 6.54
N VAL A 45 13.11 -1.38 6.79
CA VAL A 45 12.59 -1.16 8.14
C VAL A 45 12.23 -2.49 8.79
N VAL A 46 11.57 -3.37 8.04
CA VAL A 46 11.17 -4.70 8.54
C VAL A 46 12.40 -5.54 8.84
N ARG A 47 13.43 -5.47 8.00
CA ARG A 47 14.67 -6.24 8.19
C ARG A 47 15.41 -5.87 9.47
N THR A 48 15.33 -4.60 9.89
CA THR A 48 16.04 -4.14 11.09
C THR A 48 15.23 -4.31 12.37
N LYS A 49 13.93 -4.63 12.25
CA LYS A 49 13.07 -4.79 13.42
C LYS A 49 13.15 -6.21 13.96
N GLN A 50 13.66 -6.36 15.16
CA GLN A 50 13.70 -7.64 15.84
C GLN A 50 13.40 -7.45 17.34
N PRO A 51 12.49 -8.25 17.91
CA PRO A 51 11.68 -9.25 17.21
C PRO A 51 10.59 -8.60 16.36
N PHE A 52 10.17 -9.32 15.33
CA PHE A 52 9.09 -8.86 14.46
C PHE A 52 7.76 -8.93 15.21
N ASN A 53 6.96 -7.87 15.11
CA ASN A 53 5.65 -7.78 15.73
C ASN A 53 4.62 -7.42 14.65
N TYR A 54 3.60 -8.25 14.49
CA TYR A 54 2.59 -8.03 13.46
C TYR A 54 1.80 -6.73 13.70
N GLU A 55 1.48 -6.42 14.96
CA GLU A 55 0.75 -5.18 15.28
C GLU A 55 1.57 -3.96 14.89
N TRP A 56 2.85 -3.97 15.18
CA TRP A 56 3.76 -2.90 14.79
C TRP A 56 3.81 -2.77 13.26
N TYR A 57 3.91 -3.90 12.56
CA TYR A 57 3.95 -3.90 11.09
C TYR A 57 2.66 -3.33 10.51
N SER A 58 1.52 -3.71 11.06
CA SER A 58 0.22 -3.23 10.61
C SER A 58 0.11 -1.71 10.75
N ARG A 59 0.56 -1.17 11.89
CA ARG A 59 0.57 0.28 12.12
C ARG A 59 1.51 0.99 11.14
N LEU A 60 2.67 0.40 10.88
CA LEU A 60 3.64 0.97 9.96
C LEU A 60 3.06 1.04 8.54
N VAL A 61 2.39 -0.01 8.09
CA VAL A 61 1.74 -0.03 6.79
C VAL A 61 0.66 1.06 6.71
N THR A 62 -0.19 1.16 7.74
CA THR A 62 -1.25 2.16 7.78
C THR A 62 -0.68 3.58 7.72
N ASP A 63 0.32 3.87 8.54
CA ASP A 63 0.95 5.19 8.55
C ASP A 63 1.59 5.52 7.20
N SER A 64 2.28 4.55 6.61
CA SER A 64 2.94 4.73 5.32
C SER A 64 1.93 5.05 4.22
N ILE A 65 0.81 4.34 4.20
CA ILE A 65 -0.24 4.57 3.22
C ILE A 65 -0.87 5.95 3.41
N GLU A 66 -1.17 6.34 4.64
CA GLU A 66 -1.77 7.65 4.92
C GLU A 66 -0.85 8.79 4.49
N LYS A 67 0.44 8.68 4.81
CA LYS A 67 1.42 9.68 4.38
C LYS A 67 1.52 9.73 2.87
N ALA A 68 1.50 8.57 2.21
CA ALA A 68 1.56 8.51 0.76
C ALA A 68 0.34 9.16 0.11
N ILE A 69 -0.85 8.99 0.70
CA ILE A 69 -2.07 9.62 0.21
C ILE A 69 -1.94 11.14 0.27
N GLN A 70 -1.41 11.67 1.36
CA GLN A 70 -1.21 13.12 1.50
C GLN A 70 -0.23 13.65 0.48
N LYS A 71 0.80 12.89 0.14
CA LYS A 71 1.83 13.29 -0.84
C LYS A 71 1.44 12.94 -2.27
N GLY A 72 0.49 12.01 -2.47
CA GLY A 72 0.12 11.49 -3.77
C GLY A 72 1.09 10.45 -4.31
N LYS A 73 2.05 10.00 -3.51
CA LYS A 73 3.03 8.97 -3.90
C LYS A 73 3.75 8.43 -2.67
N PHE A 74 4.34 7.28 -2.84
CA PHE A 74 5.26 6.74 -1.85
C PHE A 74 6.64 7.33 -1.94
#